data_eb55369d874153807958f5ac1aa8982f
#
_entry.id   eb55369d874153807958f5ac1aa8982f
#
_cell.length_a   1.000
_cell.length_b   1.000
_cell.length_c   1.000
_cell.angle_alpha   90.00
_cell.angle_beta   90.00
_cell.angle_gamma   90.00
#
_symmetry.space_group_name_H-M   'P 1'
#
loop_
_entity.id
_entity.type
_entity.pdbx_description
1 polymer ?
#
loop_
_entity_poly.entity_id
_entity_poly.type
_entity_poly.pdbx_seq_one_letter_code
_entity_poly.pdbx_strand_id
1 'polypeptide(L)'
;MLPDDAHFIRRNGGWFRPNAEGYTLRIAEAGMFSGKTAREYRAEVEGISIHPVASVRADLADDIARMREALIRAEAVLASLPAE
;
A
#
# COMPACT_ATOMS: atom_id res chain seq x y z
N MET A 1 -15.56 -4.07 8.00
CA MET A 1 -16.00 -3.43 6.75
C MET A 1 -15.35 -2.07 6.60
N LEU A 2 -14.80 -1.79 5.43
CA LEU A 2 -14.18 -0.50 5.19
C LEU A 2 -15.23 0.57 4.95
N PRO A 3 -15.02 1.80 5.45
CA PRO A 3 -15.90 2.91 5.11
C PRO A 3 -15.87 3.16 3.60
N ASP A 4 -17.01 3.54 3.02
CA ASP A 4 -17.07 3.90 1.60
C ASP A 4 -16.16 5.07 1.26
N ASP A 5 -15.79 5.83 2.27
CA ASP A 5 -14.99 7.04 2.16
C ASP A 5 -13.49 6.81 2.36
N ALA A 6 -13.06 5.57 2.48
CA ALA A 6 -11.64 5.27 2.71
C ALA A 6 -10.80 5.58 1.47
N HIS A 7 -9.65 6.21 1.69
CA HIS A 7 -8.72 6.60 0.64
C HIS A 7 -7.29 6.22 1.01
N PHE A 8 -6.49 5.92 0.00
CA PHE A 8 -5.05 5.87 0.12
C PHE A 8 -4.47 7.22 -0.34
N ILE A 9 -3.35 7.59 0.24
CA ILE A 9 -2.65 8.83 -0.11
C ILE A 9 -1.28 8.46 -0.67
N ARG A 10 -0.92 9.06 -1.82
CA ARG A 10 0.34 8.78 -2.50
C ARG A 10 1.10 10.09 -2.73
N ARG A 11 2.41 10.04 -2.55
CA ARG A 11 3.30 11.16 -2.84
C ARG A 11 4.62 10.63 -3.37
N ASN A 12 5.04 11.17 -4.53
CA ASN A 12 6.34 10.82 -5.14
C ASN A 12 6.55 9.31 -5.29
N GLY A 13 5.48 8.59 -5.61
CA GLY A 13 5.54 7.15 -5.83
C GLY A 13 5.41 6.29 -4.59
N GLY A 14 5.35 6.90 -3.40
CA GLY A 14 5.18 6.17 -2.15
C GLY A 14 3.80 6.37 -1.54
N TRP A 15 3.25 5.33 -0.96
CA TRP A 15 1.97 5.39 -0.25
C TRP A 15 2.20 5.78 1.20
N PHE A 16 1.32 6.59 1.76
CA PHE A 16 1.38 6.93 3.18
C PHE A 16 1.10 5.69 4.02
N ARG A 17 1.92 5.46 5.03
CA ARG A 17 1.66 4.43 6.03
C ARG A 17 0.57 4.88 7.00
N PRO A 18 -0.02 3.98 7.81
CA PRO A 18 -0.99 4.37 8.83
C PRO A 18 -0.46 5.52 9.69
N ASN A 19 -1.35 6.46 10.01
CA ASN A 19 -1.03 7.67 10.78
C ASN A 19 0.01 8.57 10.11
N ALA A 20 0.19 8.44 8.80
CA ALA A 20 1.16 9.19 8.02
C ALA A 20 2.60 9.05 8.54
N GLU A 21 2.93 7.88 9.07
CA GLU A 21 4.26 7.58 9.63
C GLU A 21 5.20 7.00 8.57
N GLY A 22 5.53 7.82 7.57
CA GLY A 22 6.43 7.41 6.52
C GLY A 22 5.70 6.87 5.31
N TYR A 23 6.47 6.32 4.37
CA TYR A 23 5.98 5.86 3.07
C TYR A 23 6.29 4.38 2.86
N THR A 24 5.51 3.74 2.01
CA THR A 24 5.77 2.38 1.57
C THR A 24 5.53 2.28 0.07
N LEU A 25 6.26 1.41 -0.60
CA LEU A 25 6.02 1.11 -2.01
C LEU A 25 4.94 0.04 -2.18
N ARG A 26 4.51 -0.59 -1.09
CA ARG A 26 3.53 -1.68 -1.12
C ARG A 26 2.17 -1.17 -0.67
N ILE A 27 1.20 -1.25 -1.56
CA ILE A 27 -0.15 -0.78 -1.26
C ILE A 27 -0.78 -1.56 -0.09
N ALA A 28 -0.40 -2.81 0.10
CA ALA A 28 -0.89 -3.61 1.21
C ALA A 28 -0.48 -3.07 2.59
N GLU A 29 0.59 -2.25 2.63
CA GLU A 29 1.09 -1.63 3.86
C GLU A 29 0.60 -0.18 4.01
N ALA A 30 -0.15 0.31 3.05
CA ALA A 30 -0.61 1.69 3.05
C ALA A 30 -1.70 1.91 4.10
N GLY A 31 -1.68 3.09 4.70
CA GLY A 31 -2.74 3.50 5.61
C GLY A 31 -3.99 3.93 4.86
N MET A 32 -5.13 3.75 5.49
CA MET A 32 -6.41 4.21 4.95
C MET A 32 -6.85 5.44 5.72
N PHE A 33 -7.25 6.47 4.98
CA PHE A 33 -7.62 7.77 5.54
C PHE A 33 -9.05 8.11 5.09
N SER A 34 -9.74 8.92 5.88
CA SER A 34 -11.04 9.43 5.44
C SER A 34 -10.85 10.35 4.23
N GLY A 35 -11.87 10.48 3.41
CA GLY A 35 -11.82 11.41 2.28
C GLY A 35 -11.53 12.83 2.71
N LYS A 36 -12.06 13.24 3.86
CA LYS A 36 -11.79 14.57 4.43
C LYS A 36 -10.30 14.75 4.71
N THR A 37 -9.69 13.81 5.42
CA THR A 37 -8.27 13.87 5.75
C THR A 37 -7.42 13.83 4.48
N ALA A 38 -7.76 12.96 3.54
CA ALA A 38 -7.02 12.86 2.27
C ALA A 38 -7.06 14.19 1.50
N ARG A 39 -8.22 14.84 1.44
CA ARG A 39 -8.35 16.13 0.75
C ARG A 39 -7.58 17.23 1.46
N GLU A 40 -7.51 17.19 2.78
CA GLU A 40 -6.72 18.16 3.55
C GLU A 40 -5.23 18.04 3.23
N TYR A 41 -4.69 16.82 3.19
CA TYR A 41 -3.30 16.60 2.78
C TYR A 41 -3.06 17.09 1.35
N ARG A 42 -3.96 16.78 0.44
CA ARG A 42 -3.82 17.22 -0.96
C ARG A 42 -3.78 18.75 -1.07
N ALA A 43 -4.55 19.44 -0.25
CA ALA A 43 -4.59 20.90 -0.27
C ALA A 43 -3.34 21.55 0.32
N GLU A 44 -2.70 20.89 1.29
CA GLU A 44 -1.60 21.49 2.05
C GLU A 44 -0.22 21.07 1.54
N VAL A 45 -0.10 19.91 0.89
CA VAL A 45 1.18 19.36 0.50
C VAL A 45 1.21 19.13 -1.00
N GLU A 46 2.24 19.62 -1.68
CA GLU A 46 2.41 19.41 -3.11
C GLU A 46 2.74 17.96 -3.43
N GLY A 47 2.31 17.52 -4.61
CA GLY A 47 2.62 16.18 -5.10
C GLY A 47 1.76 15.09 -4.53
N ILE A 48 0.74 15.43 -3.77
CA ILE A 48 -0.19 14.45 -3.20
C ILE A 48 -1.24 14.06 -4.24
N SER A 49 -1.46 12.77 -4.39
CA SER A 49 -2.64 12.23 -5.06
C SER A 49 -3.42 11.37 -4.07
N ILE A 50 -4.74 11.39 -4.18
CA ILE A 50 -5.60 10.59 -3.32
C ILE A 50 -6.38 9.60 -4.16
N HIS A 51 -6.57 8.39 -3.63
CA HIS A 51 -7.16 7.29 -4.39
C HIS A 51 -8.20 6.58 -3.52
N PRO A 52 -9.48 6.59 -3.90
CA PRO A 52 -10.47 5.78 -3.18
C PRO A 52 -10.01 4.31 -3.13
N VAL A 53 -10.17 3.68 -2.00
CA VAL A 53 -9.74 2.29 -1.83
C VAL A 53 -10.33 1.39 -2.93
N ALA A 54 -11.59 1.62 -3.29
CA ALA A 54 -12.25 0.85 -4.34
C ALA A 54 -11.55 0.97 -5.70
N SER A 55 -10.92 2.13 -5.97
CA SER A 55 -10.27 2.36 -7.28
C SER A 55 -8.91 1.68 -7.41
N VAL A 56 -8.32 1.23 -6.31
CA VAL A 56 -7.01 0.56 -6.32
C VAL A 56 -7.12 -0.95 -6.09
N ARG A 57 -8.32 -1.49 -6.20
CA ARG A 57 -8.55 -2.92 -5.96
C ARG A 57 -7.67 -3.82 -6.84
N ALA A 58 -7.55 -3.48 -8.12
CA ALA A 58 -6.73 -4.26 -9.04
C ALA A 58 -5.25 -4.18 -8.67
N ASP A 59 -4.78 -2.99 -8.28
CA ASP A 59 -3.38 -2.79 -7.87
C ASP A 59 -3.08 -3.56 -6.59
N LEU A 60 -4.03 -3.59 -5.66
CA LEU A 60 -3.87 -4.36 -4.44
C LEU A 60 -3.82 -5.85 -4.72
N ALA A 61 -4.67 -6.34 -5.62
CA ALA A 61 -4.67 -7.74 -6.00
C ALA A 61 -3.34 -8.14 -6.66
N ASP A 62 -2.80 -7.27 -7.52
CA ASP A 62 -1.49 -7.50 -8.14
C ASP A 62 -0.37 -7.53 -7.12
N ASP A 63 -0.41 -6.63 -6.13
CA ASP A 63 0.59 -6.57 -5.07
C ASP A 63 0.57 -7.85 -4.23
N ILE A 64 -0.62 -8.33 -3.89
CA ILE A 64 -0.79 -9.60 -3.17
C ILE A 64 -0.21 -10.75 -3.97
N ALA A 65 -0.48 -10.81 -5.28
CA ALA A 65 0.04 -11.87 -6.14
C ALA A 65 1.57 -11.86 -6.17
N ARG A 66 2.19 -10.68 -6.25
CA ARG A 66 3.65 -10.55 -6.23
C ARG A 66 4.24 -11.00 -4.90
N MET A 67 3.59 -10.65 -3.80
CA MET A 67 4.07 -11.06 -2.48
C MET A 67 3.99 -12.57 -2.29
N ARG A 68 2.93 -13.19 -2.80
CA ARG A 68 2.80 -14.66 -2.77
C ARG A 68 3.89 -15.34 -3.59
N GLU A 69 4.17 -14.82 -4.78
CA GLU A 69 5.22 -15.35 -5.62
C GLU A 69 6.60 -15.21 -4.97
N ALA A 70 6.86 -14.06 -4.37
CA ALA A 70 8.10 -13.81 -3.65
C ALA A 70 8.26 -14.76 -2.47
N LEU A 71 7.17 -15.04 -1.75
CA LEU A 71 7.19 -15.98 -0.64
C LEU A 71 7.50 -17.40 -1.12
N ILE A 72 6.87 -17.85 -2.20
CA ILE A 72 7.13 -19.17 -2.77
C ILE A 72 8.60 -19.31 -3.15
N ARG A 73 9.18 -18.30 -3.78
CA ARG A 73 10.59 -18.29 -4.14
C ARG A 73 11.50 -18.33 -2.91
N ALA A 74 11.17 -17.54 -1.90
CA ALA A 74 11.95 -17.51 -0.67
C ALA A 74 11.92 -18.87 0.03
N GLU A 75 10.76 -19.50 0.08
CA GLU A 75 10.61 -20.83 0.65
C GLU A 75 11.41 -21.88 -0.13
N ALA A 76 11.42 -21.78 -1.46
CA ALA A 76 12.19 -22.70 -2.29
C ALA A 76 13.70 -22.53 -2.05
N VAL A 77 14.17 -21.29 -1.92
CA VAL A 77 15.57 -21.01 -1.60
C VAL A 77 15.91 -21.59 -0.24
N LEU A 78 15.08 -21.33 0.75
CA LEU A 78 15.31 -21.86 2.10
C LEU A 78 15.40 -23.40 2.10
N ALA A 79 14.49 -24.06 1.36
CA ALA A 79 14.47 -25.51 1.29
C ALA A 79 15.70 -26.08 0.60
N SER A 80 16.35 -25.30 -0.30
CA SER A 80 17.53 -25.76 -1.03
C SER A 80 18.83 -25.47 -0.30
N LEU A 81 18.80 -24.68 0.79
CA LEU A 81 20.00 -24.39 1.55
C LEU A 81 20.37 -25.57 2.45
N PRO A 82 21.68 -25.82 2.67
CA PRO A 82 22.09 -26.88 3.58
C PRO A 82 21.59 -26.60 4.99
N ALA A 83 21.16 -27.65 5.67
CA ALA A 83 20.90 -27.55 7.10
C ALA A 83 22.25 -27.36 7.80
N GLU A 84 22.39 -26.31 8.52
CA GLU A 84 23.63 -25.88 9.10
C GLU A 84 24.22 -26.86 10.10
#